data_4bacafe3d28191ead3cf1aba315cb9ae
#
_entry.id   4bacafe3d28191ead3cf1aba315cb9ae
#
_cell.length_a   1.000
_cell.length_b   1.000
_cell.length_c   1.000
_cell.angle_alpha   90.00
_cell.angle_beta   90.00
_cell.angle_gamma   90.00
#
_symmetry.space_group_name_H-M   'P 1'
#
loop_
_entity.id
_entity.type
_entity.pdbx_description
1 polymer ?
#
loop_
_entity_poly.entity_id
_entity_poly.type
_entity_poly.pdbx_seq_one_letter_code
_entity_poly.pdbx_strand_id
1 'polypeptide(L)'
;MSVCLATSWYPRGELPRFRRLLPMLEERYAGIVISFIPSEDQNVIQHFRSGKFSSSSKLTFHVNNDGRNGRYFAVKKALDIPADFIHYVDMDRLLHWVETRPDEWHKMVGEVERFDCVIFRRTQTAYHTHPQALITTEKISNQVVSHILQSDMDVSAGSKSFSRSAAQYIIDYCQSDNSIGSDAEWPIRLKQAGFRLEYIRVDGLDWESADQFMLRAASTDEQAYAAKNYDADPNHWSQRVKIADTIIQAAIDAEQKKDSLVREKILEPVEFDFAAVFDVDDYLYFYSESLTEERSGLEVDALVRLLSLDKPKKILDLACGFGRHTNRLAKLGHKMTGVDITPGFLEIAMQNAIKKGVEVCYQQSDMRTITFMDEFDCVMLLFTAFGYFSDEENLQVLVNVRNALKAGGLLIFDIPNRDTFLIRMQPVYVVEKEGNLMIDRMSLDSLHGRSHNRRVVFRNGIRKEKPFSIRLYNPNEIHGVIRQAGLRLEHIYGGWEAQELTSESNPMVVIAQKPE
;
A
#
# COMPACT_ATOMS: atom_id res chain seq x y z
N MET A 1 17.34 -7.19 -17.98
CA MET A 1 16.68 -6.04 -17.32
C MET A 1 17.41 -4.76 -17.61
N SER A 2 16.71 -3.66 -17.73
CA SER A 2 17.24 -2.36 -18.13
C SER A 2 17.28 -1.40 -16.95
N VAL A 3 18.37 -0.65 -16.81
CA VAL A 3 18.55 0.34 -15.75
C VAL A 3 18.69 1.73 -16.38
N CYS A 4 17.93 2.71 -15.91
CA CYS A 4 18.10 4.11 -16.28
C CYS A 4 18.94 4.82 -15.21
N LEU A 5 19.92 5.62 -15.64
CA LEU A 5 20.66 6.51 -14.74
C LEU A 5 19.87 7.80 -14.53
N ALA A 6 19.64 8.15 -13.27
CA ALA A 6 19.16 9.45 -12.84
C ALA A 6 20.25 10.13 -12.01
N THR A 7 20.63 11.34 -12.36
CA THR A 7 21.70 12.05 -11.65
C THR A 7 21.40 13.53 -11.51
N SER A 8 21.78 14.12 -10.37
CA SER A 8 21.89 15.56 -10.25
C SER A 8 23.34 15.98 -10.42
N TRP A 9 23.56 17.10 -11.08
CA TRP A 9 24.89 17.60 -11.36
C TRP A 9 25.01 19.08 -11.05
N TYR A 10 25.89 19.38 -10.11
CA TYR A 10 26.40 20.73 -9.83
C TYR A 10 27.82 20.81 -10.39
N PRO A 11 28.01 21.32 -11.66
CA PRO A 11 29.29 21.24 -12.34
C PRO A 11 30.41 22.04 -11.66
N ARG A 12 31.57 21.38 -11.48
CA ARG A 12 32.78 21.93 -10.86
C ARG A 12 34.02 21.45 -11.60
N GLY A 13 34.00 21.57 -12.96
CA GLY A 13 35.10 21.21 -13.82
C GLY A 13 35.11 19.77 -14.33
N GLU A 14 34.07 18.95 -14.05
CA GLU A 14 34.05 17.53 -14.40
C GLU A 14 33.71 17.26 -15.88
N LEU A 15 33.38 18.23 -16.70
CA LEU A 15 32.97 18.04 -18.11
C LEU A 15 33.95 17.20 -18.94
N PRO A 16 35.30 17.39 -18.86
CA PRO A 16 36.22 16.52 -19.58
C PRO A 16 36.17 15.07 -19.16
N ARG A 17 36.00 14.79 -17.86
CA ARG A 17 35.85 13.44 -17.32
C ARG A 17 34.55 12.82 -17.80
N PHE A 18 33.42 13.54 -17.70
CA PHE A 18 32.13 13.10 -18.22
C PHE A 18 32.22 12.70 -19.69
N ARG A 19 32.82 13.52 -20.54
CA ARG A 19 33.00 13.20 -21.97
C ARG A 19 33.78 11.90 -22.19
N ARG A 20 34.84 11.69 -21.43
CA ARG A 20 35.67 10.49 -21.53
C ARG A 20 34.93 9.25 -21.10
N LEU A 21 34.12 9.34 -20.05
CA LEU A 21 33.41 8.20 -19.43
C LEU A 21 32.03 7.96 -20.04
N LEU A 22 31.46 8.90 -20.79
CA LEU A 22 30.13 8.78 -21.39
C LEU A 22 29.91 7.49 -22.18
N PRO A 23 30.84 7.00 -23.03
CA PRO A 23 30.64 5.75 -23.74
C PRO A 23 30.41 4.54 -22.81
N MET A 24 31.12 4.46 -21.67
CA MET A 24 30.92 3.42 -20.68
C MET A 24 29.54 3.52 -20.00
N LEU A 25 29.09 4.74 -19.71
CA LEU A 25 27.76 4.98 -19.16
C LEU A 25 26.65 4.59 -20.16
N GLU A 26 26.81 4.92 -21.45
CA GLU A 26 25.87 4.57 -22.50
C GLU A 26 25.80 3.06 -22.79
N GLU A 27 26.90 2.36 -22.61
CA GLU A 27 26.91 0.90 -22.71
C GLU A 27 26.10 0.27 -21.58
N ARG A 28 26.21 0.81 -20.38
CA ARG A 28 25.64 0.19 -19.16
C ARG A 28 24.19 0.57 -18.90
N TYR A 29 23.78 1.81 -19.22
CA TYR A 29 22.46 2.32 -18.95
C TYR A 29 21.57 2.36 -20.19
N ALA A 30 20.27 2.06 -20.02
CA ALA A 30 19.27 2.16 -21.08
C ALA A 30 18.95 3.62 -21.44
N GLY A 31 19.11 4.52 -20.48
CA GLY A 31 18.96 5.96 -20.62
C GLY A 31 19.71 6.70 -19.51
N ILE A 32 20.07 7.95 -19.76
CA ILE A 32 20.82 8.81 -18.83
C ILE A 32 20.04 10.12 -18.69
N VAL A 33 19.59 10.42 -17.49
CA VAL A 33 18.87 11.65 -17.16
C VAL A 33 19.70 12.51 -16.23
N ILE A 34 20.02 13.72 -16.66
CA ILE A 34 20.82 14.67 -15.89
C ILE A 34 19.95 15.88 -15.50
N SER A 35 19.82 16.13 -14.19
CA SER A 35 19.25 17.36 -13.65
C SER A 35 20.38 18.30 -13.26
N PHE A 36 20.60 19.35 -14.04
CA PHE A 36 21.60 20.36 -13.72
C PHE A 36 21.12 21.30 -12.63
N ILE A 37 21.99 21.53 -11.64
CA ILE A 37 21.86 22.59 -10.67
C ILE A 37 22.75 23.75 -11.15
N PRO A 38 22.26 25.01 -11.25
CA PRO A 38 23.05 26.13 -11.67
C PRO A 38 24.30 26.28 -10.79
N SER A 39 25.46 26.39 -11.43
CA SER A 39 26.76 26.59 -10.79
C SER A 39 27.51 27.76 -11.48
N GLU A 40 28.65 28.11 -10.95
CA GLU A 40 29.55 29.10 -11.58
C GLU A 40 30.10 28.62 -12.94
N ASP A 41 30.21 27.29 -13.14
CA ASP A 41 30.61 26.69 -14.42
C ASP A 41 29.44 26.59 -15.40
N GLN A 42 29.05 27.74 -15.94
CA GLN A 42 27.98 27.84 -16.94
C GLN A 42 28.33 27.17 -18.29
N ASN A 43 29.61 26.91 -18.56
CA ASN A 43 30.06 26.30 -19.81
C ASN A 43 29.49 24.91 -20.02
N VAL A 44 29.30 24.13 -18.95
CA VAL A 44 28.75 22.78 -19.04
C VAL A 44 27.32 22.82 -19.58
N ILE A 45 26.44 23.62 -19.01
CA ILE A 45 25.05 23.77 -19.43
C ILE A 45 24.95 24.27 -20.88
N GLN A 46 25.79 25.23 -21.26
CA GLN A 46 25.85 25.73 -22.64
C GLN A 46 26.28 24.64 -23.63
N HIS A 47 27.21 23.75 -23.25
CA HIS A 47 27.60 22.59 -24.06
C HIS A 47 26.45 21.63 -24.35
N PHE A 48 25.63 21.34 -23.36
CA PHE A 48 24.45 20.52 -23.54
C PHE A 48 23.39 21.21 -24.40
N ARG A 49 23.15 22.52 -24.18
CA ARG A 49 22.20 23.31 -24.98
C ARG A 49 22.65 23.49 -26.45
N SER A 50 23.94 23.51 -26.72
CA SER A 50 24.48 23.66 -28.08
C SER A 50 24.39 22.41 -28.95
N GLY A 51 23.81 21.31 -28.42
CA GLY A 51 23.67 20.07 -29.15
C GLY A 51 24.97 19.27 -29.36
N LYS A 52 26.05 19.62 -28.66
CA LYS A 52 27.34 18.91 -28.76
C LYS A 52 27.30 17.46 -28.28
N PHE A 53 26.20 17.05 -27.62
CA PHE A 53 25.91 15.69 -27.22
C PHE A 53 24.72 15.11 -27.99
N SER A 54 24.26 15.74 -29.07
CA SER A 54 23.07 15.30 -29.85
C SER A 54 23.26 13.96 -30.58
N SER A 55 24.49 13.46 -30.66
CA SER A 55 24.77 12.11 -31.20
C SER A 55 24.34 10.99 -30.24
N SER A 56 24.10 11.28 -28.94
CA SER A 56 23.64 10.31 -27.95
C SER A 56 22.12 10.28 -27.91
N SER A 57 21.52 9.20 -28.36
CA SER A 57 20.06 8.98 -28.26
C SER A 57 19.60 8.63 -26.83
N LYS A 58 20.53 8.34 -25.94
CA LYS A 58 20.24 7.90 -24.55
C LYS A 58 20.28 9.04 -23.53
N LEU A 59 20.76 10.23 -23.92
CA LEU A 59 21.02 11.32 -23.00
C LEU A 59 19.87 12.33 -22.99
N THR A 60 19.29 12.54 -21.83
CA THR A 60 18.28 13.58 -21.56
C THR A 60 18.77 14.48 -20.44
N PHE A 61 18.58 15.79 -20.58
CA PHE A 61 18.96 16.73 -19.52
C PHE A 61 17.88 17.77 -19.24
N HIS A 62 17.89 18.26 -18.02
CA HIS A 62 17.03 19.35 -17.55
C HIS A 62 17.84 20.33 -16.71
N VAL A 63 17.53 21.61 -16.80
CA VAL A 63 18.16 22.65 -15.97
C VAL A 63 17.15 23.03 -14.88
N ASN A 64 17.46 22.70 -13.65
CA ASN A 64 16.63 23.02 -12.51
C ASN A 64 17.09 24.34 -11.88
N ASN A 65 16.33 25.40 -12.11
CA ASN A 65 16.69 26.76 -11.64
C ASN A 65 16.51 26.92 -10.11
N ASP A 66 15.80 26.05 -9.44
CA ASP A 66 15.51 26.15 -8.00
C ASP A 66 16.58 25.46 -7.11
N GLY A 67 17.45 24.60 -7.67
CA GLY A 67 18.50 23.91 -6.93
C GLY A 67 18.03 22.92 -5.84
N ARG A 68 16.84 23.13 -5.30
CA ARG A 68 16.28 22.33 -4.19
C ARG A 68 15.73 20.98 -4.62
N ASN A 69 15.35 20.84 -5.89
CA ASN A 69 14.59 19.72 -6.43
C ASN A 69 15.39 18.79 -7.34
N GLY A 70 16.71 18.95 -7.43
CA GLY A 70 17.54 18.27 -8.44
C GLY A 70 17.40 16.76 -8.45
N ARG A 71 17.46 16.12 -7.29
CA ARG A 71 17.34 14.66 -7.14
C ARG A 71 15.95 14.15 -7.51
N TYR A 72 14.92 14.81 -7.00
CA TYR A 72 13.53 14.46 -7.30
C TYR A 72 13.22 14.56 -8.79
N PHE A 73 13.63 15.66 -9.45
CA PHE A 73 13.44 15.85 -10.89
C PHE A 73 14.19 14.82 -11.74
N ALA A 74 15.40 14.43 -11.32
CA ALA A 74 16.15 13.39 -12.03
C ALA A 74 15.40 12.06 -12.02
N VAL A 75 14.91 11.63 -10.85
CA VAL A 75 14.12 10.39 -10.71
C VAL A 75 12.80 10.50 -11.46
N LYS A 76 12.08 11.63 -11.35
CA LYS A 76 10.83 11.87 -12.07
C LYS A 76 11.00 11.75 -13.58
N LYS A 77 12.06 12.35 -14.14
CA LYS A 77 12.34 12.29 -15.57
C LYS A 77 12.85 10.92 -16.03
N ALA A 78 13.50 10.16 -15.15
CA ALA A 78 13.91 8.79 -15.45
C ALA A 78 12.72 7.84 -15.61
N LEU A 79 11.57 8.16 -15.01
CA LEU A 79 10.33 7.41 -15.23
C LEU A 79 9.76 7.54 -16.65
N ASP A 80 10.13 8.57 -17.40
CA ASP A 80 9.76 8.73 -18.82
C ASP A 80 10.54 7.75 -19.74
N ILE A 81 11.65 7.16 -19.24
CA ILE A 81 12.47 6.18 -19.96
C ILE A 81 11.93 4.77 -19.70
N PRO A 82 11.78 3.91 -20.73
CA PRO A 82 11.34 2.54 -20.56
C PRO A 82 12.45 1.65 -19.98
N ALA A 83 12.68 1.75 -18.66
CA ALA A 83 13.62 0.96 -17.89
C ALA A 83 12.94 0.31 -16.69
N ASP A 84 13.41 -0.88 -16.30
CA ASP A 84 12.86 -1.64 -15.17
C ASP A 84 13.27 -1.05 -13.82
N PHE A 85 14.48 -0.48 -13.76
CA PHE A 85 15.07 0.12 -12.57
C PHE A 85 15.64 1.51 -12.86
N ILE A 86 15.73 2.32 -11.82
CA ILE A 86 16.36 3.65 -11.84
C ILE A 86 17.50 3.64 -10.84
N HIS A 87 18.73 3.85 -11.30
CA HIS A 87 19.89 4.09 -10.46
C HIS A 87 20.08 5.60 -10.29
N TYR A 88 19.84 6.10 -9.08
CA TYR A 88 20.17 7.49 -8.72
C TYR A 88 21.55 7.53 -8.06
N VAL A 89 22.40 8.43 -8.55
CA VAL A 89 23.72 8.76 -7.96
C VAL A 89 24.10 10.19 -8.35
N ASP A 90 24.71 10.94 -7.42
CA ASP A 90 25.23 12.28 -7.72
C ASP A 90 26.37 12.17 -8.76
N MET A 91 26.42 13.09 -9.74
CA MET A 91 27.29 12.97 -10.92
C MET A 91 28.78 12.88 -10.56
N ASP A 92 29.23 13.68 -9.61
CA ASP A 92 30.62 13.68 -9.15
C ASP A 92 31.02 12.31 -8.56
N ARG A 93 30.16 11.72 -7.75
CA ARG A 93 30.35 10.37 -7.20
C ARG A 93 30.33 9.29 -8.27
N LEU A 94 29.41 9.40 -9.24
CA LEU A 94 29.37 8.47 -10.36
C LEU A 94 30.67 8.48 -11.15
N LEU A 95 31.15 9.66 -11.53
CA LEU A 95 32.37 9.79 -12.31
C LEU A 95 33.60 9.27 -11.56
N HIS A 96 33.66 9.53 -10.25
CA HIS A 96 34.72 8.99 -9.39
C HIS A 96 34.65 7.46 -9.35
N TRP A 97 33.47 6.88 -9.10
CA TRP A 97 33.25 5.43 -9.01
C TRP A 97 33.59 4.71 -10.30
N VAL A 98 33.07 5.20 -11.43
CA VAL A 98 33.35 4.60 -12.76
C VAL A 98 34.83 4.65 -13.11
N GLU A 99 35.55 5.71 -12.72
CA GLU A 99 36.96 5.89 -13.05
C GLU A 99 37.88 5.07 -12.14
N THR A 100 37.56 4.96 -10.84
CA THR A 100 38.42 4.31 -9.84
C THR A 100 38.12 2.84 -9.65
N ARG A 101 36.85 2.43 -9.86
CA ARG A 101 36.34 1.06 -9.59
C ARG A 101 35.34 0.61 -10.68
N PRO A 102 35.75 0.59 -11.97
CA PRO A 102 34.83 0.29 -13.09
C PRO A 102 34.16 -1.09 -12.96
N ASP A 103 34.90 -2.12 -12.53
CA ASP A 103 34.36 -3.48 -12.39
C ASP A 103 33.34 -3.58 -11.25
N GLU A 104 33.62 -2.93 -10.12
CA GLU A 104 32.68 -2.86 -9.00
C GLU A 104 31.39 -2.14 -9.42
N TRP A 105 31.50 -0.97 -10.02
CA TRP A 105 30.35 -0.21 -10.51
C TRP A 105 29.54 -1.05 -11.51
N HIS A 106 30.19 -1.67 -12.49
CA HIS A 106 29.51 -2.48 -13.50
C HIS A 106 28.73 -3.64 -12.87
N LYS A 107 29.35 -4.34 -11.92
CA LYS A 107 28.71 -5.42 -11.17
C LYS A 107 27.53 -4.91 -10.36
N MET A 108 27.70 -3.83 -9.58
CA MET A 108 26.66 -3.31 -8.68
C MET A 108 25.43 -2.83 -9.44
N VAL A 109 25.58 -2.17 -10.59
CA VAL A 109 24.45 -1.80 -11.45
C VAL A 109 23.72 -3.03 -12.00
N GLY A 110 24.36 -4.20 -12.08
CA GLY A 110 23.73 -5.47 -12.46
C GLY A 110 22.99 -6.18 -11.33
N GLU A 111 23.27 -5.88 -10.08
CA GLU A 111 22.71 -6.60 -8.93
C GLU A 111 21.46 -5.93 -8.32
N VAL A 112 21.02 -4.79 -8.84
CA VAL A 112 19.89 -4.02 -8.31
C VAL A 112 18.51 -4.72 -8.46
N GLU A 113 18.45 -5.80 -9.21
CA GLU A 113 17.22 -6.45 -9.69
C GLU A 113 16.44 -7.23 -8.61
N ARG A 114 17.07 -7.51 -7.47
CA ARG A 114 16.51 -8.40 -6.44
C ARG A 114 15.61 -7.69 -5.43
N PHE A 115 15.67 -6.36 -5.38
CA PHE A 115 15.05 -5.55 -4.34
C PHE A 115 14.32 -4.35 -4.93
N ASP A 116 13.38 -3.81 -4.18
CA ASP A 116 12.63 -2.64 -4.63
C ASP A 116 13.45 -1.35 -4.47
N CYS A 117 14.35 -1.33 -3.49
CA CYS A 117 15.33 -0.26 -3.29
C CYS A 117 16.65 -0.85 -2.79
N VAL A 118 17.74 -0.51 -3.47
CA VAL A 118 19.11 -0.80 -3.03
C VAL A 118 19.78 0.51 -2.63
N ILE A 119 20.35 0.56 -1.42
CA ILE A 119 21.13 1.69 -0.92
C ILE A 119 22.59 1.27 -0.91
N PHE A 120 23.40 1.93 -1.72
CA PHE A 120 24.84 1.69 -1.73
C PHE A 120 25.49 2.47 -0.58
N ARG A 121 26.20 1.73 0.27
CA ARG A 121 26.88 2.25 1.47
C ARG A 121 28.37 2.20 1.29
N ARG A 122 29.08 3.12 1.91
CA ARG A 122 30.55 3.10 1.90
C ARG A 122 31.07 1.95 2.77
N THR A 123 32.12 1.26 2.29
CA THR A 123 32.96 0.44 3.19
C THR A 123 33.64 1.34 4.22
N GLN A 124 34.21 0.74 5.27
CA GLN A 124 35.01 1.53 6.23
C GLN A 124 36.20 2.22 5.55
N THR A 125 36.84 1.56 4.57
CA THR A 125 37.95 2.11 3.80
C THR A 125 37.50 3.36 3.05
N ALA A 126 36.43 3.27 2.28
CA ALA A 126 35.86 4.42 1.56
C ALA A 126 35.39 5.54 2.50
N TYR A 127 34.77 5.18 3.62
CA TYR A 127 34.30 6.17 4.61
C TYR A 127 35.43 7.00 5.20
N HIS A 128 36.60 6.38 5.48
CA HIS A 128 37.74 7.06 6.08
C HIS A 128 38.54 7.94 5.11
N THR A 129 38.25 7.95 3.81
CA THR A 129 38.87 8.91 2.88
C THR A 129 38.26 10.32 3.01
N HIS A 130 37.06 10.42 3.64
CA HIS A 130 36.35 11.67 3.79
C HIS A 130 36.95 12.57 4.88
N PRO A 131 36.75 13.91 4.79
CA PRO A 131 37.10 14.84 5.87
C PRO A 131 36.43 14.50 7.20
N GLN A 132 37.07 14.83 8.31
CA GLN A 132 36.52 14.59 9.66
C GLN A 132 35.20 15.34 9.88
N ALA A 133 35.05 16.54 9.29
CA ALA A 133 33.80 17.29 9.32
C ALA A 133 32.61 16.48 8.75
N LEU A 134 32.82 15.73 7.64
CA LEU A 134 31.81 14.84 7.09
C LEU A 134 31.60 13.61 7.98
N ILE A 135 32.67 12.89 8.30
CA ILE A 135 32.64 11.68 9.10
C ILE A 135 31.87 11.90 10.41
N THR A 136 32.18 13.00 11.12
CA THR A 136 31.60 13.30 12.43
C THR A 136 30.11 13.66 12.32
N THR A 137 29.74 14.52 11.38
CA THR A 137 28.35 15.00 11.24
C THR A 137 27.44 13.96 10.63
N GLU A 138 27.91 13.21 9.63
CA GLU A 138 27.14 12.14 8.99
C GLU A 138 26.94 10.95 9.93
N LYS A 139 27.87 10.69 10.84
CA LYS A 139 27.68 9.67 11.86
C LYS A 139 26.45 9.92 12.73
N ILE A 140 26.15 11.20 13.05
CA ILE A 140 24.97 11.56 13.83
C ILE A 140 23.69 11.31 13.04
N SER A 141 23.61 11.81 11.79
CA SER A 141 22.43 11.57 10.93
C SER A 141 22.23 10.09 10.63
N ASN A 142 23.32 9.35 10.35
CA ASN A 142 23.26 7.90 10.15
C ASN A 142 22.73 7.15 11.37
N GLN A 143 23.12 7.55 12.61
CA GLN A 143 22.59 6.94 13.83
C GLN A 143 21.08 7.16 13.99
N VAL A 144 20.58 8.38 13.73
CA VAL A 144 19.14 8.67 13.81
C VAL A 144 18.36 7.83 12.80
N VAL A 145 18.80 7.81 11.55
CA VAL A 145 18.12 7.04 10.48
C VAL A 145 18.23 5.53 10.73
N SER A 146 19.38 5.05 11.23
CA SER A 146 19.57 3.65 11.62
C SER A 146 18.59 3.23 12.71
N HIS A 147 18.34 4.11 13.69
CA HIS A 147 17.36 3.85 14.75
C HIS A 147 15.94 3.73 14.17
N ILE A 148 15.53 4.64 13.31
CA ILE A 148 14.20 4.63 12.67
C ILE A 148 14.03 3.39 11.78
N LEU A 149 15.05 3.08 10.98
CA LEU A 149 14.99 1.94 10.06
C LEU A 149 15.31 0.59 10.70
N GLN A 150 15.70 0.55 11.98
CA GLN A 150 16.12 -0.68 12.67
C GLN A 150 17.19 -1.45 11.86
N SER A 151 18.13 -0.72 11.25
CA SER A 151 19.20 -1.25 10.40
C SER A 151 20.36 -0.29 10.37
N ASP A 152 21.61 -0.80 10.33
CA ASP A 152 22.82 0.02 10.20
C ASP A 152 22.83 0.77 8.86
N MET A 153 22.85 2.10 8.88
CA MET A 153 22.66 2.96 7.70
C MET A 153 23.87 3.86 7.45
N ASP A 154 24.14 4.09 6.16
CA ASP A 154 24.98 5.16 5.64
C ASP A 154 24.18 5.90 4.56
N VAL A 155 23.25 6.76 5.00
CA VAL A 155 22.27 7.41 4.11
C VAL A 155 22.88 8.48 3.24
N SER A 156 23.97 9.09 3.68
CA SER A 156 24.65 10.19 2.99
C SER A 156 25.59 9.72 1.87
N ALA A 157 25.67 8.42 1.60
CA ALA A 157 26.49 7.88 0.51
C ALA A 157 26.05 8.33 -0.90
N GLY A 158 24.83 8.87 -1.05
CA GLY A 158 24.36 9.54 -2.27
C GLY A 158 24.13 8.65 -3.48
N SER A 159 24.02 7.33 -3.29
CA SER A 159 23.73 6.40 -4.37
C SER A 159 22.66 5.39 -3.94
N LYS A 160 21.60 5.27 -4.76
CA LYS A 160 20.45 4.40 -4.51
C LYS A 160 19.89 3.88 -5.83
N SER A 161 19.37 2.67 -5.83
CA SER A 161 18.62 2.16 -6.97
C SER A 161 17.20 1.83 -6.57
N PHE A 162 16.26 2.02 -7.48
CA PHE A 162 14.83 1.85 -7.25
C PHE A 162 14.21 0.98 -8.33
N SER A 163 13.31 0.08 -7.97
CA SER A 163 12.35 -0.47 -8.92
C SER A 163 11.47 0.67 -9.45
N ARG A 164 10.87 0.47 -10.62
CA ARG A 164 9.98 1.49 -11.20
C ARG A 164 8.82 1.86 -10.28
N SER A 165 8.25 0.88 -9.56
CA SER A 165 7.18 1.11 -8.58
C SER A 165 7.66 1.89 -7.35
N ALA A 166 8.88 1.62 -6.86
CA ALA A 166 9.46 2.38 -5.75
C ALA A 166 9.76 3.82 -6.16
N ALA A 167 10.30 4.04 -7.38
CA ALA A 167 10.53 5.37 -7.92
C ALA A 167 9.23 6.15 -8.10
N GLN A 168 8.18 5.52 -8.63
CA GLN A 168 6.85 6.14 -8.75
C GLN A 168 6.31 6.54 -7.37
N TYR A 169 6.42 5.66 -6.37
CA TYR A 169 6.02 5.97 -5.00
C TYR A 169 6.75 7.20 -4.44
N ILE A 170 8.07 7.33 -4.68
CA ILE A 170 8.83 8.52 -4.28
C ILE A 170 8.23 9.79 -4.90
N ILE A 171 7.89 9.75 -6.19
CA ILE A 171 7.35 10.90 -6.90
C ILE A 171 5.95 11.29 -6.39
N ASP A 172 5.14 10.31 -6.02
CA ASP A 172 3.76 10.55 -5.60
C ASP A 172 3.65 10.97 -4.12
N TYR A 173 4.58 10.54 -3.25
CA TYR A 173 4.41 10.65 -1.79
C TYR A 173 5.56 11.31 -1.03
N CYS A 174 6.71 11.59 -1.65
CA CYS A 174 7.83 12.26 -0.99
C CYS A 174 7.91 13.75 -1.34
N GLN A 175 8.59 14.52 -0.49
CA GLN A 175 8.74 15.96 -0.70
C GLN A 175 9.63 16.25 -1.90
N SER A 176 9.18 17.16 -2.77
CA SER A 176 9.91 17.50 -3.99
C SER A 176 10.99 18.57 -3.79
N ASP A 177 10.94 19.33 -2.71
CA ASP A 177 11.72 20.55 -2.49
C ASP A 177 12.88 20.41 -1.47
N ASN A 178 13.17 19.19 -1.03
CA ASN A 178 14.27 18.88 -0.09
C ASN A 178 15.20 17.80 -0.63
N SER A 179 16.07 18.15 -1.59
CA SER A 179 17.03 17.19 -2.18
C SER A 179 17.98 16.57 -1.14
N ILE A 180 18.42 17.31 -0.14
CA ILE A 180 19.33 16.81 0.91
C ILE A 180 18.57 15.86 1.84
N GLY A 181 17.37 16.24 2.27
CA GLY A 181 16.52 15.41 3.13
C GLY A 181 16.08 14.09 2.48
N SER A 182 16.11 14.01 1.14
CA SER A 182 15.79 12.79 0.40
C SER A 182 16.67 11.58 0.77
N ASP A 183 17.86 11.82 1.32
CA ASP A 183 18.76 10.77 1.78
C ASP A 183 18.14 9.94 2.91
N ALA A 184 17.36 10.56 3.78
CA ALA A 184 16.64 9.91 4.86
C ALA A 184 15.16 9.65 4.51
N GLU A 185 14.46 10.62 3.92
CA GLU A 185 13.03 10.51 3.65
C GLU A 185 12.70 9.32 2.75
N TRP A 186 13.38 9.18 1.61
CA TRP A 186 13.04 8.14 0.64
C TRP A 186 13.13 6.72 1.20
N PRO A 187 14.24 6.28 1.83
CA PRO A 187 14.29 4.94 2.39
C PRO A 187 13.29 4.70 3.53
N ILE A 188 13.05 5.70 4.39
CA ILE A 188 12.06 5.59 5.46
C ILE A 188 10.66 5.41 4.89
N ARG A 189 10.27 6.25 3.92
CA ARG A 189 8.96 6.20 3.28
C ARG A 189 8.74 4.92 2.48
N LEU A 190 9.74 4.44 1.75
CA LEU A 190 9.69 3.17 1.04
C LEU A 190 9.52 1.99 2.01
N LYS A 191 10.26 1.97 3.13
CA LYS A 191 10.11 0.93 4.15
C LYS A 191 8.72 0.95 4.79
N GLN A 192 8.20 2.12 5.13
CA GLN A 192 6.84 2.28 5.65
C GLN A 192 5.77 1.79 4.69
N ALA A 193 5.98 1.97 3.39
CA ALA A 193 5.10 1.48 2.33
C ALA A 193 5.25 -0.02 2.03
N GLY A 194 6.17 -0.72 2.72
CA GLY A 194 6.37 -2.16 2.58
C GLY A 194 7.27 -2.59 1.42
N PHE A 195 8.02 -1.66 0.81
CA PHE A 195 9.04 -2.01 -0.17
C PHE A 195 10.22 -2.72 0.49
N ARG A 196 10.84 -3.66 -0.24
CA ARG A 196 12.02 -4.40 0.23
C ARG A 196 13.27 -3.58 -0.02
N LEU A 197 13.96 -3.20 1.07
CA LEU A 197 15.20 -2.46 1.04
C LEU A 197 16.40 -3.40 1.25
N GLU A 198 17.47 -3.17 0.50
CA GLU A 198 18.76 -3.86 0.66
C GLU A 198 19.89 -2.83 0.78
N TYR A 199 20.98 -3.24 1.41
CA TYR A 199 22.11 -2.38 1.72
C TYR A 199 23.41 -3.05 1.28
N ILE A 200 24.06 -2.50 0.25
CA ILE A 200 25.29 -3.07 -0.32
C ILE A 200 26.46 -2.14 -0.04
N ARG A 201 27.57 -2.69 0.48
CA ARG A 201 28.79 -1.93 0.72
C ARG A 201 29.65 -1.90 -0.51
N VAL A 202 30.18 -0.72 -0.85
CA VAL A 202 31.04 -0.47 -2.00
C VAL A 202 32.23 0.41 -1.62
N ASP A 203 33.36 0.21 -2.32
CA ASP A 203 34.56 1.00 -2.14
C ASP A 203 34.60 2.25 -3.03
N GLY A 204 33.88 2.25 -4.16
CA GLY A 204 33.91 3.33 -5.14
C GLY A 204 33.17 4.60 -4.76
N LEU A 205 32.56 4.65 -3.55
CA LEU A 205 31.99 5.85 -2.96
C LEU A 205 32.95 6.50 -1.96
N ASP A 206 34.28 6.39 -2.19
CA ASP A 206 35.31 7.16 -1.51
C ASP A 206 35.21 8.65 -1.90
N TRP A 207 36.00 9.53 -1.24
CA TRP A 207 35.74 10.97 -1.27
C TRP A 207 36.00 11.62 -2.63
N GLU A 208 34.95 11.84 -3.37
CA GLU A 208 34.90 12.38 -4.73
C GLU A 208 35.13 13.89 -4.82
N SER A 209 34.86 14.64 -3.74
CA SER A 209 34.99 16.12 -3.79
C SER A 209 36.43 16.59 -3.92
N ALA A 210 37.41 15.69 -3.71
CA ALA A 210 38.82 15.95 -4.03
C ALA A 210 39.09 16.09 -5.54
N ASP A 211 38.17 15.61 -6.40
CA ASP A 211 38.31 15.58 -7.85
C ASP A 211 37.99 16.94 -8.54
N GLN A 212 37.49 17.89 -7.78
CA GLN A 212 37.02 19.16 -8.33
C GLN A 212 38.13 19.86 -9.18
N PHE A 213 37.75 20.28 -10.40
CA PHE A 213 38.64 20.89 -11.39
C PHE A 213 39.82 20.02 -11.86
N MET A 214 39.81 18.71 -11.54
CA MET A 214 40.81 17.75 -12.01
C MET A 214 40.37 17.04 -13.29
N LEU A 215 41.34 16.61 -14.11
CA LEU A 215 41.10 15.83 -15.33
C LEU A 215 40.95 14.32 -15.08
N ARG A 216 41.19 13.86 -13.86
CA ARG A 216 41.09 12.48 -13.40
C ARG A 216 40.61 12.45 -11.96
N ALA A 217 40.25 11.26 -11.49
CA ALA A 217 40.00 11.04 -10.06
C ALA A 217 41.26 11.27 -9.23
N ALA A 218 41.08 11.84 -8.05
CA ALA A 218 42.15 12.07 -7.08
C ALA A 218 42.72 10.73 -6.57
N SER A 219 44.02 10.67 -6.41
CA SER A 219 44.67 9.57 -5.70
C SER A 219 44.38 9.64 -4.19
N THR A 220 44.63 8.55 -3.46
CA THR A 220 44.45 8.47 -2.02
C THR A 220 45.22 9.59 -1.28
N ASP A 221 46.44 9.92 -1.71
CA ASP A 221 47.24 11.00 -1.10
C ASP A 221 46.64 12.37 -1.38
N GLU A 222 46.12 12.61 -2.60
CA GLU A 222 45.42 13.84 -2.97
C GLU A 222 44.10 13.99 -2.19
N GLN A 223 43.35 12.88 -2.01
CA GLN A 223 42.16 12.88 -1.15
C GLN A 223 42.51 13.23 0.29
N ALA A 224 43.54 12.62 0.87
CA ALA A 224 43.98 12.90 2.24
C ALA A 224 44.43 14.35 2.43
N TYR A 225 45.16 14.90 1.46
CA TYR A 225 45.58 16.32 1.46
C TYR A 225 44.38 17.27 1.37
N ALA A 226 43.47 17.00 0.46
CA ALA A 226 42.26 17.81 0.27
C ALA A 226 41.33 17.73 1.50
N ALA A 227 41.19 16.54 2.12
CA ALA A 227 40.41 16.35 3.34
C ALA A 227 40.94 17.17 4.51
N LYS A 228 42.27 17.20 4.68
CA LYS A 228 42.91 18.00 5.73
C LYS A 228 42.65 19.49 5.52
N ASN A 229 42.72 19.97 4.28
CA ASN A 229 42.45 21.37 3.97
C ASN A 229 40.96 21.71 4.17
N TYR A 230 40.06 20.81 3.84
CA TYR A 230 38.64 20.98 4.07
C TYR A 230 38.34 21.12 5.57
N ASP A 231 38.92 20.26 6.42
CA ASP A 231 38.74 20.28 7.87
C ASP A 231 39.35 21.53 8.55
N ALA A 232 40.31 22.21 7.91
CA ALA A 232 40.92 23.40 8.44
C ALA A 232 40.01 24.64 8.40
N ASP A 233 38.93 24.63 7.58
CA ASP A 233 37.96 25.73 7.51
C ASP A 233 36.75 25.50 8.40
N PRO A 234 36.55 26.32 9.47
CA PRO A 234 35.37 26.21 10.34
C PRO A 234 34.01 26.35 9.63
N ASN A 235 33.98 27.03 8.47
CA ASN A 235 32.77 27.21 7.70
C ASN A 235 32.29 25.88 7.11
N HIS A 236 33.20 25.00 6.71
CA HIS A 236 32.86 23.66 6.26
C HIS A 236 32.19 22.85 7.38
N TRP A 237 32.70 22.91 8.59
CA TRP A 237 32.07 22.25 9.76
C TRP A 237 30.65 22.77 9.99
N SER A 238 30.48 24.10 10.01
CA SER A 238 29.15 24.72 10.16
C SER A 238 28.17 24.29 9.07
N GLN A 239 28.62 24.24 7.83
CA GLN A 239 27.80 23.78 6.71
C GLN A 239 27.41 22.30 6.85
N ARG A 240 28.35 21.44 7.26
CA ARG A 240 28.09 20.00 7.44
C ARG A 240 27.11 19.73 8.58
N VAL A 241 27.18 20.50 9.68
CA VAL A 241 26.18 20.41 10.76
C VAL A 241 24.77 20.75 10.24
N LYS A 242 24.62 21.79 9.42
CA LYS A 242 23.33 22.16 8.81
C LYS A 242 22.80 21.07 7.89
N ILE A 243 23.68 20.42 7.12
CA ILE A 243 23.31 19.30 6.24
C ILE A 243 22.83 18.12 7.08
N ALA A 244 23.56 17.75 8.14
CA ALA A 244 23.16 16.67 9.03
C ALA A 244 21.82 16.96 9.72
N ASP A 245 21.59 18.20 10.18
CA ASP A 245 20.32 18.64 10.73
C ASP A 245 19.17 18.50 9.72
N THR A 246 19.39 18.94 8.48
CA THR A 246 18.39 18.79 7.41
C THR A 246 18.01 17.32 7.16
N ILE A 247 18.98 16.40 7.19
CA ILE A 247 18.73 14.96 7.03
C ILE A 247 17.96 14.41 8.23
N ILE A 248 18.32 14.83 9.46
CA ILE A 248 17.68 14.42 10.70
C ILE A 248 16.22 14.90 10.74
N GLN A 249 15.95 16.16 10.41
CA GLN A 249 14.60 16.69 10.37
C GLN A 249 13.75 15.95 9.33
N ALA A 250 14.29 15.71 8.13
CA ALA A 250 13.59 14.92 7.12
C ALA A 250 13.29 13.48 7.58
N ALA A 251 14.20 12.87 8.37
CA ALA A 251 13.98 11.56 8.95
C ALA A 251 12.84 11.57 10.00
N ILE A 252 12.83 12.56 10.87
CA ILE A 252 11.79 12.74 11.91
C ILE A 252 10.44 13.02 11.25
N ASP A 253 10.41 13.91 10.27
CA ASP A 253 9.19 14.24 9.53
C ASP A 253 8.64 13.01 8.78
N ALA A 254 9.51 12.22 8.16
CA ALA A 254 9.12 10.99 7.49
C ALA A 254 8.58 9.94 8.47
N GLU A 255 9.18 9.81 9.66
CA GLU A 255 8.70 8.93 10.72
C GLU A 255 7.32 9.37 11.25
N GLN A 256 7.14 10.68 11.48
CA GLN A 256 5.85 11.23 11.96
C GLN A 256 4.74 11.13 10.89
N LYS A 257 5.08 11.27 9.62
CA LYS A 257 4.13 11.11 8.50
C LYS A 257 3.67 9.65 8.30
N LYS A 258 4.26 8.69 9.00
CA LYS A 258 3.82 7.30 9.01
C LYS A 258 2.32 7.18 9.27
N ASP A 259 1.82 7.92 10.24
CA ASP A 259 0.40 7.94 10.59
C ASP A 259 -0.48 8.65 9.53
N SER A 260 0.03 9.69 8.85
CA SER A 260 -0.75 10.41 7.85
C SER A 260 -0.89 9.65 6.53
N LEU A 261 0.14 8.89 6.10
CA LEU A 261 0.05 8.08 4.87
C LEU A 261 -0.76 6.79 5.08
N VAL A 262 -0.69 6.23 6.27
CA VAL A 262 -1.63 5.18 6.66
C VAL A 262 -3.05 5.76 6.59
N ARG A 263 -3.25 7.02 7.04
CA ARG A 263 -4.53 7.73 6.96
C ARG A 263 -4.93 8.09 5.53
N GLU A 264 -4.04 8.63 4.68
CA GLU A 264 -4.38 8.99 3.28
C GLU A 264 -4.60 7.76 2.39
N LYS A 265 -3.83 6.68 2.56
CA LYS A 265 -4.11 5.39 1.88
C LYS A 265 -5.37 4.69 2.40
N ILE A 266 -5.78 5.00 3.64
CA ILE A 266 -7.05 4.55 4.23
C ILE A 266 -8.21 5.38 3.68
N LEU A 267 -7.97 6.66 3.31
CA LEU A 267 -9.00 7.60 2.84
C LEU A 267 -9.23 7.56 1.32
N GLU A 268 -8.35 6.96 0.52
CA GLU A 268 -8.74 6.61 -0.85
C GLU A 268 -9.80 5.52 -0.75
N PRO A 269 -11.03 5.76 -1.27
CA PRO A 269 -12.02 4.71 -1.33
C PRO A 269 -11.40 3.57 -2.12
N VAL A 270 -11.15 2.45 -1.43
CA VAL A 270 -10.77 1.21 -2.12
C VAL A 270 -11.92 0.94 -3.07
N GLU A 271 -11.68 1.07 -4.37
CA GLU A 271 -12.67 0.73 -5.37
C GLU A 271 -13.05 -0.73 -5.13
N PHE A 272 -14.28 -0.94 -4.64
CA PHE A 272 -14.72 -2.24 -4.18
C PHE A 272 -15.17 -3.05 -5.39
N ASP A 273 -14.30 -3.92 -5.87
CA ASP A 273 -14.66 -4.89 -6.90
C ASP A 273 -15.36 -6.10 -6.27
N PHE A 274 -16.69 -6.05 -6.24
CA PHE A 274 -17.53 -7.14 -5.74
C PHE A 274 -17.25 -8.46 -6.45
N ALA A 275 -17.05 -8.44 -7.77
CA ALA A 275 -16.80 -9.65 -8.55
C ALA A 275 -15.47 -10.30 -8.19
N ALA A 276 -14.44 -9.49 -7.91
CA ALA A 276 -13.14 -10.01 -7.47
C ALA A 276 -13.19 -10.56 -6.04
N VAL A 277 -13.82 -9.83 -5.10
CA VAL A 277 -13.88 -10.24 -3.68
C VAL A 277 -14.75 -11.47 -3.48
N PHE A 278 -15.90 -11.53 -4.15
CA PHE A 278 -16.85 -12.64 -4.12
C PHE A 278 -16.72 -13.56 -5.34
N ASP A 279 -15.48 -13.73 -5.87
CA ASP A 279 -15.19 -14.76 -6.86
C ASP A 279 -15.64 -16.13 -6.33
N VAL A 280 -16.57 -16.76 -7.03
CA VAL A 280 -17.30 -17.96 -6.54
C VAL A 280 -16.36 -19.11 -6.23
N ASP A 281 -15.39 -19.37 -7.09
CA ASP A 281 -14.46 -20.50 -6.96
C ASP A 281 -13.52 -20.32 -5.78
N ASP A 282 -12.94 -19.13 -5.61
CA ASP A 282 -12.04 -18.82 -4.50
C ASP A 282 -12.84 -18.79 -3.17
N TYR A 283 -14.06 -18.22 -3.18
CA TYR A 283 -14.91 -18.12 -2.01
C TYR A 283 -15.31 -19.52 -1.49
N LEU A 284 -15.85 -20.36 -2.33
CA LEU A 284 -16.26 -21.70 -1.95
C LEU A 284 -15.07 -22.60 -1.57
N TYR A 285 -13.91 -22.38 -2.17
CA TYR A 285 -12.70 -23.12 -1.84
C TYR A 285 -12.18 -22.79 -0.45
N PHE A 286 -11.93 -21.51 -0.14
CA PHE A 286 -11.31 -21.11 1.12
C PHE A 286 -12.27 -21.11 2.31
N TYR A 287 -13.56 -20.89 2.09
CA TYR A 287 -14.56 -20.88 3.16
C TYR A 287 -15.28 -22.23 3.35
N SER A 288 -14.92 -23.28 2.60
CA SER A 288 -15.59 -24.59 2.66
C SER A 288 -15.74 -25.17 4.07
N GLU A 289 -14.73 -25.00 4.92
CA GLU A 289 -14.75 -25.49 6.30
C GLU A 289 -15.70 -24.69 7.22
N SER A 290 -15.97 -23.43 6.84
CA SER A 290 -16.91 -22.56 7.55
C SER A 290 -18.33 -22.63 7.01
N LEU A 291 -18.55 -23.24 5.85
CA LEU A 291 -19.84 -23.29 5.13
C LEU A 291 -20.45 -24.69 5.11
N THR A 292 -20.26 -25.46 6.20
CA THR A 292 -20.72 -26.83 6.29
C THR A 292 -22.26 -26.95 6.34
N GLU A 293 -22.79 -28.10 5.92
CA GLU A 293 -24.21 -28.39 6.01
C GLU A 293 -24.69 -28.38 7.47
N GLU A 294 -23.89 -28.90 8.41
CA GLU A 294 -24.19 -28.90 9.84
C GLU A 294 -24.33 -27.48 10.39
N ARG A 295 -23.32 -26.62 10.15
CA ARG A 295 -23.36 -25.23 10.58
C ARG A 295 -24.54 -24.47 9.98
N SER A 296 -24.83 -24.69 8.68
CA SER A 296 -26.00 -24.08 8.03
C SER A 296 -27.32 -24.52 8.65
N GLY A 297 -27.39 -25.78 9.15
CA GLY A 297 -28.53 -26.28 9.92
C GLY A 297 -28.72 -25.53 11.23
N LEU A 298 -27.67 -25.42 12.04
CA LEU A 298 -27.72 -24.73 13.34
C LEU A 298 -28.09 -23.24 13.17
N GLU A 299 -27.56 -22.56 12.13
CA GLU A 299 -27.92 -21.17 11.83
C GLU A 299 -29.39 -21.04 11.44
N VAL A 300 -29.96 -21.97 10.66
CA VAL A 300 -31.39 -21.97 10.32
C VAL A 300 -32.27 -22.27 11.55
N ASP A 301 -31.87 -23.19 12.41
CA ASP A 301 -32.60 -23.43 13.66
C ASP A 301 -32.63 -22.21 14.58
N ALA A 302 -31.52 -21.44 14.61
CA ALA A 302 -31.46 -20.17 15.31
C ALA A 302 -32.41 -19.13 14.68
N LEU A 303 -32.45 -19.02 13.36
CA LEU A 303 -33.36 -18.13 12.64
C LEU A 303 -34.83 -18.46 12.94
N VAL A 304 -35.19 -19.71 12.89
CA VAL A 304 -36.54 -20.19 13.21
C VAL A 304 -36.96 -19.76 14.63
N ARG A 305 -36.06 -19.93 15.60
CA ARG A 305 -36.29 -19.55 17.00
C ARG A 305 -36.36 -18.05 17.18
N LEU A 306 -35.38 -17.30 16.66
CA LEU A 306 -35.26 -15.85 16.87
C LEU A 306 -36.34 -15.03 16.16
N LEU A 307 -36.82 -15.50 15.00
CA LEU A 307 -37.88 -14.83 14.22
C LEU A 307 -39.26 -15.47 14.40
N SER A 308 -39.39 -16.46 15.29
CA SER A 308 -40.66 -17.19 15.53
C SER A 308 -41.31 -17.70 14.24
N LEU A 309 -40.55 -18.47 13.46
CA LEU A 309 -40.96 -18.95 12.13
C LEU A 309 -41.80 -20.27 12.23
N ASP A 310 -42.73 -20.35 13.17
CA ASP A 310 -43.57 -21.53 13.40
C ASP A 310 -44.64 -21.78 12.31
N LYS A 311 -44.88 -20.76 11.47
CA LYS A 311 -45.86 -20.79 10.36
C LYS A 311 -45.19 -20.32 9.08
N PRO A 312 -45.70 -20.76 7.90
CA PRO A 312 -45.18 -20.26 6.62
C PRO A 312 -45.17 -18.73 6.55
N LYS A 313 -44.01 -18.17 6.26
CA LYS A 313 -43.76 -16.74 6.11
C LYS A 313 -43.21 -16.45 4.71
N LYS A 314 -43.35 -15.21 4.23
CA LYS A 314 -42.68 -14.71 3.05
C LYS A 314 -41.39 -14.02 3.47
N ILE A 315 -40.25 -14.59 3.09
CA ILE A 315 -38.92 -14.18 3.59
C ILE A 315 -38.03 -13.77 2.43
N LEU A 316 -37.36 -12.63 2.58
CA LEU A 316 -36.29 -12.16 1.69
C LEU A 316 -34.93 -12.49 2.32
N ASP A 317 -34.10 -13.23 1.60
CA ASP A 317 -32.68 -13.44 1.92
C ASP A 317 -31.85 -12.52 1.02
N LEU A 318 -31.35 -11.43 1.58
CA LEU A 318 -30.65 -10.37 0.85
C LEU A 318 -29.13 -10.59 1.00
N ALA A 319 -28.42 -10.70 -0.13
CA ALA A 319 -27.08 -11.29 -0.26
C ALA A 319 -27.07 -12.80 0.07
N CYS A 320 -27.97 -13.55 -0.56
CA CYS A 320 -28.22 -14.96 -0.24
C CYS A 320 -27.08 -15.92 -0.63
N GLY A 321 -26.09 -15.45 -1.39
CA GLY A 321 -24.99 -16.27 -1.90
C GLY A 321 -25.50 -17.50 -2.67
N PHE A 322 -24.93 -18.65 -2.39
CA PHE A 322 -25.32 -19.92 -3.03
C PHE A 322 -26.55 -20.61 -2.37
N GLY A 323 -27.37 -19.84 -1.62
CA GLY A 323 -28.67 -20.25 -1.14
C GLY A 323 -28.66 -21.24 0.03
N ARG A 324 -27.62 -21.31 0.85
CA ARG A 324 -27.46 -22.29 1.94
C ARG A 324 -28.53 -22.16 3.04
N HIS A 325 -28.97 -20.95 3.39
CA HIS A 325 -30.09 -20.71 4.31
C HIS A 325 -31.44 -20.70 3.59
N THR A 326 -31.50 -19.99 2.46
CA THR A 326 -32.70 -19.83 1.63
C THR A 326 -33.35 -21.19 1.29
N ASN A 327 -32.55 -22.13 0.74
CA ASN A 327 -33.07 -23.44 0.36
C ASN A 327 -33.51 -24.29 1.56
N ARG A 328 -32.91 -24.10 2.72
CA ARG A 328 -33.31 -24.81 3.95
C ARG A 328 -34.63 -24.27 4.53
N LEU A 329 -34.78 -22.95 4.56
CA LEU A 329 -36.01 -22.30 4.98
C LEU A 329 -37.17 -22.63 4.02
N ALA A 330 -36.92 -22.70 2.72
CA ALA A 330 -37.90 -23.16 1.73
C ALA A 330 -38.35 -24.61 2.03
N LYS A 331 -37.41 -25.50 2.43
CA LYS A 331 -37.74 -26.88 2.81
C LYS A 331 -38.63 -26.97 4.07
N LEU A 332 -38.55 -25.95 4.94
CA LEU A 332 -39.45 -25.83 6.11
C LEU A 332 -40.82 -25.23 5.75
N GLY A 333 -41.09 -24.93 4.48
CA GLY A 333 -42.38 -24.46 3.98
C GLY A 333 -42.53 -22.93 3.91
N HIS A 334 -41.45 -22.18 4.09
CA HIS A 334 -41.48 -20.72 3.90
C HIS A 334 -41.40 -20.35 2.42
N LYS A 335 -42.04 -19.24 2.05
CA LYS A 335 -41.94 -18.66 0.69
C LYS A 335 -40.71 -17.77 0.60
N MET A 336 -39.68 -18.28 -0.08
CA MET A 336 -38.36 -17.65 -0.11
C MET A 336 -38.14 -16.85 -1.38
N THR A 337 -37.59 -15.65 -1.22
CA THR A 337 -36.94 -14.87 -2.30
C THR A 337 -35.46 -14.70 -1.90
N GLY A 338 -34.54 -15.12 -2.78
CA GLY A 338 -33.11 -14.93 -2.61
C GLY A 338 -32.59 -13.86 -3.58
N VAL A 339 -31.87 -12.90 -3.07
CA VAL A 339 -31.26 -11.82 -3.89
C VAL A 339 -29.76 -11.80 -3.65
N ASP A 340 -28.98 -11.80 -4.72
CA ASP A 340 -27.53 -11.64 -4.67
C ASP A 340 -27.03 -10.85 -5.89
N ILE A 341 -25.91 -10.17 -5.75
CA ILE A 341 -25.28 -9.44 -6.85
C ILE A 341 -24.48 -10.36 -7.78
N THR A 342 -24.03 -11.52 -7.27
CA THR A 342 -23.11 -12.44 -7.95
C THR A 342 -23.88 -13.53 -8.68
N PRO A 343 -23.93 -13.53 -10.03
CA PRO A 343 -24.72 -14.48 -10.80
C PRO A 343 -24.28 -15.93 -10.60
N GLY A 344 -22.96 -16.19 -10.47
CA GLY A 344 -22.47 -17.55 -10.29
C GLY A 344 -22.89 -18.17 -8.95
N PHE A 345 -23.08 -17.39 -7.88
CA PHE A 345 -23.69 -17.89 -6.65
C PHE A 345 -25.15 -18.27 -6.84
N LEU A 346 -25.92 -17.45 -7.58
CA LEU A 346 -27.33 -17.71 -7.84
C LEU A 346 -27.53 -18.96 -8.69
N GLU A 347 -26.66 -19.23 -9.66
CA GLU A 347 -26.68 -20.47 -10.44
C GLU A 347 -26.54 -21.71 -9.53
N ILE A 348 -25.60 -21.68 -8.59
CA ILE A 348 -25.41 -22.75 -7.62
C ILE A 348 -26.62 -22.84 -6.68
N ALA A 349 -27.18 -21.71 -6.24
CA ALA A 349 -28.36 -21.66 -5.37
C ALA A 349 -29.58 -22.32 -6.03
N MET A 350 -29.84 -22.01 -7.30
CA MET A 350 -30.91 -22.61 -8.10
C MET A 350 -30.70 -24.12 -8.31
N GLN A 351 -29.48 -24.56 -8.62
CA GLN A 351 -29.17 -25.99 -8.74
C GLN A 351 -29.39 -26.74 -7.41
N ASN A 352 -29.01 -26.13 -6.30
CA ASN A 352 -29.22 -26.69 -4.96
C ASN A 352 -30.70 -26.72 -4.59
N ALA A 353 -31.51 -25.71 -4.99
CA ALA A 353 -32.97 -25.74 -4.80
C ALA A 353 -33.61 -26.93 -5.54
N ILE A 354 -33.25 -27.13 -6.80
CA ILE A 354 -33.72 -28.28 -7.59
C ILE A 354 -33.34 -29.60 -6.91
N LYS A 355 -32.09 -29.77 -6.49
CA LYS A 355 -31.62 -30.99 -5.80
C LYS A 355 -32.38 -31.25 -4.50
N LYS A 356 -32.78 -30.19 -3.78
CA LYS A 356 -33.53 -30.28 -2.52
C LYS A 356 -35.04 -30.35 -2.72
N GLY A 357 -35.54 -30.26 -3.97
CA GLY A 357 -36.96 -30.31 -4.32
C GLY A 357 -37.75 -29.13 -3.76
N VAL A 358 -37.17 -27.94 -3.73
CA VAL A 358 -37.81 -26.71 -3.20
C VAL A 358 -37.94 -25.66 -4.27
N GLU A 359 -38.97 -24.79 -4.16
CA GLU A 359 -39.18 -23.63 -5.02
C GLU A 359 -38.71 -22.38 -4.29
N VAL A 360 -37.84 -21.62 -4.97
CA VAL A 360 -37.31 -20.35 -4.48
C VAL A 360 -37.24 -19.36 -5.64
N CYS A 361 -37.65 -18.13 -5.41
CA CYS A 361 -37.47 -17.04 -6.38
C CYS A 361 -36.08 -16.43 -6.20
N TYR A 362 -35.16 -16.71 -7.11
CA TYR A 362 -33.83 -16.11 -7.11
C TYR A 362 -33.75 -14.95 -8.11
N GLN A 363 -33.19 -13.81 -7.67
CA GLN A 363 -33.05 -12.59 -8.47
C GLN A 363 -31.63 -12.02 -8.33
N GLN A 364 -31.03 -11.66 -9.46
CA GLN A 364 -29.78 -10.88 -9.43
C GLN A 364 -30.11 -9.41 -9.24
N SER A 365 -29.63 -8.82 -8.13
CA SER A 365 -29.77 -7.38 -7.85
C SER A 365 -28.76 -6.92 -6.81
N ASP A 366 -28.47 -5.63 -6.85
CA ASP A 366 -27.73 -4.94 -5.80
C ASP A 366 -28.70 -4.56 -4.66
N MET A 367 -28.32 -4.85 -3.41
CA MET A 367 -29.15 -4.55 -2.24
C MET A 367 -29.40 -3.04 -2.05
N ARG A 368 -28.58 -2.17 -2.65
CA ARG A 368 -28.76 -0.71 -2.64
C ARG A 368 -29.89 -0.26 -3.55
N THR A 369 -30.33 -1.09 -4.51
CA THR A 369 -31.29 -0.71 -5.56
C THR A 369 -32.53 -1.58 -5.64
N ILE A 370 -32.76 -2.49 -4.67
CA ILE A 370 -34.01 -3.28 -4.62
C ILE A 370 -35.21 -2.38 -4.41
N THR A 371 -36.37 -2.76 -5.01
CA THR A 371 -37.58 -1.93 -5.05
C THR A 371 -38.83 -2.64 -4.48
N PHE A 372 -38.66 -3.67 -3.65
CA PHE A 372 -39.76 -4.35 -2.97
C PHE A 372 -40.51 -3.42 -2.03
N MET A 373 -41.83 -3.55 -1.96
CA MET A 373 -42.69 -2.70 -1.13
C MET A 373 -43.72 -3.54 -0.38
N ASP A 374 -43.70 -3.49 0.97
CA ASP A 374 -44.67 -4.15 1.87
C ASP A 374 -44.94 -5.63 1.56
N GLU A 375 -43.89 -6.37 1.23
CA GLU A 375 -44.01 -7.70 0.62
C GLU A 375 -43.63 -8.82 1.58
N PHE A 376 -42.63 -8.61 2.44
CA PHE A 376 -42.04 -9.67 3.24
C PHE A 376 -42.40 -9.56 4.73
N ASP A 377 -42.63 -10.71 5.33
CA ASP A 377 -42.81 -10.83 6.78
C ASP A 377 -41.46 -10.72 7.51
N CYS A 378 -40.37 -11.19 6.85
CA CYS A 378 -39.01 -11.11 7.37
C CYS A 378 -38.01 -10.80 6.23
N VAL A 379 -36.97 -10.06 6.57
CA VAL A 379 -35.77 -9.86 5.74
C VAL A 379 -34.55 -10.30 6.55
N MET A 380 -33.62 -10.99 5.91
CA MET A 380 -32.37 -11.42 6.53
C MET A 380 -31.17 -11.03 5.68
N LEU A 381 -30.08 -10.58 6.34
CA LEU A 381 -28.75 -10.33 5.77
C LEU A 381 -27.74 -11.07 6.63
N LEU A 382 -27.23 -12.18 6.13
CA LEU A 382 -26.49 -13.14 6.93
C LEU A 382 -25.03 -13.26 6.52
N PHE A 383 -24.20 -13.70 7.46
CA PHE A 383 -22.77 -13.93 7.27
C PHE A 383 -22.00 -12.63 6.94
N THR A 384 -22.27 -11.61 7.76
CA THR A 384 -21.61 -10.29 7.65
C THR A 384 -21.85 -9.64 6.28
N ALA A 385 -23.06 -9.73 5.75
CA ALA A 385 -23.40 -9.13 4.45
C ALA A 385 -23.60 -7.60 4.51
N PHE A 386 -23.68 -6.99 5.69
CA PHE A 386 -23.91 -5.56 5.90
C PHE A 386 -22.62 -4.82 6.26
N GLY A 387 -22.44 -3.59 5.75
CA GLY A 387 -21.31 -2.70 6.09
C GLY A 387 -20.28 -2.49 4.98
N TYR A 388 -20.45 -3.06 3.81
CA TYR A 388 -19.49 -2.96 2.70
C TYR A 388 -19.48 -1.60 1.99
N PHE A 389 -20.53 -0.80 2.14
CA PHE A 389 -20.73 0.46 1.40
C PHE A 389 -20.37 1.69 2.24
N SER A 390 -20.54 2.88 1.66
CA SER A 390 -20.46 4.14 2.43
C SER A 390 -21.55 4.17 3.52
N ASP A 391 -21.45 5.10 4.47
CA ASP A 391 -22.44 5.20 5.54
C ASP A 391 -23.82 5.57 4.98
N GLU A 392 -23.86 6.43 3.94
CA GLU A 392 -25.09 6.81 3.22
C GLU A 392 -25.71 5.62 2.48
N GLU A 393 -24.88 4.83 1.79
CA GLU A 393 -25.35 3.65 1.06
C GLU A 393 -25.78 2.53 2.02
N ASN A 394 -25.07 2.32 3.14
CA ASN A 394 -25.50 1.38 4.19
C ASN A 394 -26.86 1.78 4.77
N LEU A 395 -27.09 3.09 5.00
CA LEU A 395 -28.39 3.61 5.40
C LEU A 395 -29.44 3.34 4.32
N GLN A 396 -29.12 3.55 3.04
CA GLN A 396 -30.03 3.27 1.93
C GLN A 396 -30.43 1.79 1.88
N VAL A 397 -29.51 0.85 2.14
CA VAL A 397 -29.83 -0.58 2.25
C VAL A 397 -30.89 -0.82 3.32
N LEU A 398 -30.74 -0.23 4.52
CA LEU A 398 -31.73 -0.41 5.59
C LEU A 398 -33.08 0.27 5.27
N VAL A 399 -33.08 1.39 4.56
CA VAL A 399 -34.29 2.03 4.04
C VAL A 399 -35.01 1.11 3.04
N ASN A 400 -34.27 0.51 2.12
CA ASN A 400 -34.82 -0.46 1.15
C ASN A 400 -35.40 -1.69 1.85
N VAL A 401 -34.69 -2.21 2.86
CA VAL A 401 -35.17 -3.31 3.71
C VAL A 401 -36.48 -2.92 4.43
N ARG A 402 -36.53 -1.73 5.04
CA ARG A 402 -37.75 -1.23 5.67
C ARG A 402 -38.92 -1.18 4.67
N ASN A 403 -38.67 -0.69 3.45
CA ASN A 403 -39.70 -0.62 2.41
C ASN A 403 -40.19 -2.02 2.00
N ALA A 404 -39.27 -2.98 1.88
CA ALA A 404 -39.59 -4.37 1.54
C ALA A 404 -40.40 -5.11 2.62
N LEU A 405 -40.23 -4.75 3.88
CA LEU A 405 -40.97 -5.33 5.00
C LEU A 405 -42.43 -4.86 5.04
N LYS A 406 -43.34 -5.76 5.38
CA LYS A 406 -44.71 -5.42 5.80
C LYS A 406 -44.67 -4.67 7.14
N ALA A 407 -45.76 -3.93 7.49
CA ALA A 407 -45.93 -3.39 8.83
C ALA A 407 -45.81 -4.51 9.87
N GLY A 408 -45.05 -4.29 10.94
CA GLY A 408 -44.73 -5.30 11.95
C GLY A 408 -43.69 -6.37 11.50
N GLY A 409 -43.22 -6.32 10.25
CA GLY A 409 -42.21 -7.27 9.72
C GLY A 409 -40.84 -7.10 10.36
N LEU A 410 -40.04 -8.18 10.40
CA LEU A 410 -38.76 -8.24 11.11
C LEU A 410 -37.56 -8.27 10.15
N LEU A 411 -36.55 -7.53 10.49
CA LEU A 411 -35.19 -7.63 9.94
C LEU A 411 -34.30 -8.37 10.92
N ILE A 412 -33.49 -9.32 10.42
CA ILE A 412 -32.37 -9.91 11.17
C ILE A 412 -31.08 -9.84 10.34
N PHE A 413 -29.98 -9.47 10.98
CA PHE A 413 -28.66 -9.49 10.35
C PHE A 413 -27.55 -9.67 11.39
N ASP A 414 -26.40 -10.20 10.94
CA ASP A 414 -25.23 -10.32 11.79
C ASP A 414 -24.08 -9.43 11.27
N ILE A 415 -23.41 -8.78 12.21
CA ILE A 415 -22.25 -7.92 11.96
C ILE A 415 -21.15 -8.15 13.01
N PRO A 416 -19.88 -7.89 12.66
CA PRO A 416 -18.82 -7.88 13.65
C PRO A 416 -19.07 -6.81 14.72
N ASN A 417 -18.87 -7.16 15.99
CA ASN A 417 -18.86 -6.18 17.05
C ASN A 417 -17.54 -5.40 17.01
N ARG A 418 -17.61 -4.08 16.76
CA ARG A 418 -16.44 -3.19 16.68
C ARG A 418 -15.58 -3.27 17.93
N ASP A 419 -16.18 -3.30 19.11
CA ASP A 419 -15.43 -3.28 20.38
C ASP A 419 -14.62 -4.57 20.55
N THR A 420 -15.21 -5.72 20.27
CA THR A 420 -14.50 -7.00 20.26
C THR A 420 -13.47 -7.09 19.15
N PHE A 421 -13.79 -6.56 17.96
CA PHE A 421 -12.87 -6.54 16.84
C PHE A 421 -11.58 -5.77 17.17
N LEU A 422 -11.69 -4.61 17.84
CA LEU A 422 -10.55 -3.81 18.28
C LEU A 422 -9.62 -4.56 19.22
N ILE A 423 -10.19 -5.36 20.11
CA ILE A 423 -9.42 -6.13 21.12
C ILE A 423 -8.75 -7.36 20.50
N ARG A 424 -9.41 -8.03 19.54
CA ARG A 424 -9.01 -9.34 19.01
C ARG A 424 -8.44 -9.29 17.58
N MET A 425 -8.37 -8.12 16.96
CA MET A 425 -7.90 -7.98 15.59
C MET A 425 -6.48 -8.50 15.45
N GLN A 426 -6.31 -9.44 14.55
CA GLN A 426 -4.99 -9.87 14.07
C GLN A 426 -4.65 -9.08 12.81
N PRO A 427 -3.50 -8.38 12.76
CA PRO A 427 -3.12 -7.60 11.57
C PRO A 427 -2.98 -8.43 10.30
N VAL A 428 -2.67 -9.72 10.46
CA VAL A 428 -2.54 -10.67 9.35
C VAL A 428 -3.27 -11.95 9.70
N TYR A 429 -4.15 -12.39 8.82
CA TYR A 429 -4.85 -13.68 8.90
C TYR A 429 -4.54 -14.49 7.66
N VAL A 430 -4.17 -15.76 7.83
CA VAL A 430 -3.77 -16.65 6.74
C VAL A 430 -4.63 -17.89 6.79
N VAL A 431 -5.25 -18.22 5.67
CA VAL A 431 -5.87 -19.52 5.42
C VAL A 431 -5.01 -20.26 4.42
N GLU A 432 -4.54 -21.45 4.82
CA GLU A 432 -3.82 -22.37 3.95
C GLU A 432 -4.68 -23.59 3.68
N LYS A 433 -4.79 -23.95 2.41
CA LYS A 433 -5.52 -25.16 2.01
C LYS A 433 -4.85 -25.78 0.77
N GLU A 434 -4.39 -27.02 0.87
CA GLU A 434 -3.80 -27.79 -0.23
C GLU A 434 -2.67 -27.01 -0.95
N GLY A 435 -1.83 -26.28 -0.18
CA GLY A 435 -0.74 -25.46 -0.71
C GLY A 435 -1.17 -24.13 -1.34
N ASN A 436 -2.46 -23.80 -1.33
CA ASN A 436 -2.98 -22.49 -1.74
C ASN A 436 -3.15 -21.60 -0.50
N LEU A 437 -3.03 -20.28 -0.68
CA LEU A 437 -3.05 -19.32 0.42
C LEU A 437 -4.07 -18.20 0.15
N MET A 438 -4.84 -17.87 1.19
CA MET A 438 -5.58 -16.60 1.27
C MET A 438 -5.02 -15.81 2.45
N ILE A 439 -4.48 -14.64 2.18
CA ILE A 439 -3.82 -13.77 3.15
C ILE A 439 -4.60 -12.47 3.25
N ASP A 440 -5.15 -12.22 4.43
CA ASP A 440 -5.83 -10.97 4.76
C ASP A 440 -4.90 -10.11 5.61
N ARG A 441 -4.58 -8.91 5.15
CA ARG A 441 -3.87 -7.88 5.93
C ARG A 441 -4.86 -6.79 6.29
N MET A 442 -5.17 -6.72 7.57
CA MET A 442 -6.20 -5.83 8.09
C MET A 442 -5.58 -4.59 8.72
N SER A 443 -6.20 -3.46 8.48
CA SER A 443 -5.94 -2.19 9.18
C SER A 443 -7.26 -1.55 9.59
N LEU A 444 -7.23 -0.77 10.67
CA LEU A 444 -8.42 -0.10 11.18
C LEU A 444 -8.32 1.41 10.95
N ASP A 445 -9.33 1.98 10.32
CA ASP A 445 -9.62 3.40 10.36
C ASP A 445 -10.53 3.69 11.55
N SER A 446 -9.93 4.14 12.64
CA SER A 446 -10.68 4.43 13.88
C SER A 446 -11.57 5.65 13.74
N LEU A 447 -11.26 6.59 12.83
CA LEU A 447 -12.06 7.82 12.63
C LEU A 447 -13.39 7.50 11.95
N HIS A 448 -13.35 6.68 10.90
CA HIS A 448 -14.54 6.30 10.15
C HIS A 448 -15.12 4.95 10.58
N GLY A 449 -14.49 4.28 11.56
CA GLY A 449 -14.95 2.98 12.07
C GLY A 449 -14.92 1.88 11.01
N ARG A 450 -13.92 1.87 10.11
CA ARG A 450 -13.83 0.90 9.01
C ARG A 450 -12.61 -0.01 9.17
N SER A 451 -12.80 -1.28 8.90
CA SER A 451 -11.70 -2.23 8.68
C SER A 451 -11.38 -2.28 7.19
N HIS A 452 -10.14 -1.97 6.84
CA HIS A 452 -9.61 -2.15 5.49
C HIS A 452 -8.86 -3.46 5.42
N ASN A 453 -9.18 -4.27 4.43
CA ASN A 453 -8.57 -5.57 4.22
C ASN A 453 -7.89 -5.62 2.85
N ARG A 454 -6.58 -5.90 2.84
CA ARG A 454 -5.81 -6.22 1.65
C ARG A 454 -5.71 -7.73 1.52
N ARG A 455 -6.71 -8.33 0.89
CA ARG A 455 -6.73 -9.76 0.61
C ARG A 455 -5.85 -10.08 -0.58
N VAL A 456 -4.97 -11.06 -0.42
CA VAL A 456 -4.18 -11.66 -1.49
C VAL A 456 -4.51 -13.15 -1.53
N VAL A 457 -4.90 -13.64 -2.69
CA VAL A 457 -5.14 -15.06 -2.94
C VAL A 457 -4.05 -15.60 -3.85
N PHE A 458 -3.37 -16.66 -3.40
CA PHE A 458 -2.48 -17.49 -4.20
C PHE A 458 -3.18 -18.83 -4.43
N ARG A 459 -3.59 -19.11 -5.65
CA ARG A 459 -4.26 -20.36 -5.99
C ARG A 459 -3.82 -20.85 -7.35
N ASN A 460 -3.42 -22.12 -7.44
CA ASN A 460 -2.96 -22.76 -8.69
C ASN A 460 -1.83 -21.96 -9.38
N GLY A 461 -0.90 -21.40 -8.62
CA GLY A 461 0.20 -20.58 -9.13
C GLY A 461 -0.17 -19.14 -9.54
N ILE A 462 -1.43 -18.75 -9.40
CA ILE A 462 -1.92 -17.40 -9.75
C ILE A 462 -2.07 -16.58 -8.47
N ARG A 463 -1.57 -15.34 -8.50
CA ARG A 463 -1.74 -14.35 -7.44
C ARG A 463 -2.81 -13.34 -7.86
N LYS A 464 -3.84 -13.19 -7.02
CA LYS A 464 -4.90 -12.18 -7.18
C LYS A 464 -4.93 -11.27 -5.97
N GLU A 465 -5.13 -9.98 -6.17
CA GLU A 465 -5.42 -9.01 -5.10
C GLU A 465 -6.91 -8.68 -5.08
N LYS A 466 -7.52 -8.72 -3.90
CA LYS A 466 -8.96 -8.55 -3.70
C LYS A 466 -9.19 -7.63 -2.48
N PRO A 467 -8.83 -6.34 -2.56
CA PRO A 467 -9.00 -5.43 -1.45
C PRO A 467 -10.48 -5.13 -1.19
N PHE A 468 -10.84 -4.97 0.08
CA PHE A 468 -12.18 -4.53 0.49
C PHE A 468 -12.14 -3.79 1.82
N SER A 469 -13.23 -3.09 2.13
CA SER A 469 -13.41 -2.48 3.44
C SER A 469 -14.82 -2.76 3.98
N ILE A 470 -14.91 -2.85 5.31
CA ILE A 470 -16.16 -3.06 6.02
C ILE A 470 -16.30 -2.01 7.11
N ARG A 471 -17.48 -1.38 7.19
CA ARG A 471 -17.86 -0.51 8.30
C ARG A 471 -18.17 -1.37 9.53
N LEU A 472 -17.45 -1.13 10.60
CA LEU A 472 -17.65 -1.78 11.89
C LEU A 472 -18.51 -0.89 12.76
N TYR A 473 -19.61 -1.41 13.26
CA TYR A 473 -20.52 -0.70 14.14
C TYR A 473 -20.38 -1.17 15.59
N ASN A 474 -20.43 -0.23 16.53
CA ASN A 474 -20.73 -0.58 17.92
C ASN A 474 -22.27 -0.59 18.14
N PRO A 475 -22.77 -1.09 19.28
CA PRO A 475 -24.20 -1.20 19.54
C PRO A 475 -24.95 0.14 19.43
N ASN A 476 -24.37 1.25 19.88
CA ASN A 476 -25.00 2.57 19.81
C ASN A 476 -25.05 3.10 18.38
N GLU A 477 -23.98 2.91 17.60
CA GLU A 477 -23.92 3.35 16.20
C GLU A 477 -24.98 2.60 15.38
N ILE A 478 -25.05 1.27 15.47
CA ILE A 478 -26.04 0.50 14.69
C ILE A 478 -27.47 0.82 15.10
N HIS A 479 -27.74 1.06 16.39
CA HIS A 479 -29.05 1.54 16.85
C HIS A 479 -29.39 2.88 16.18
N GLY A 480 -28.44 3.81 16.10
CA GLY A 480 -28.62 5.10 15.43
C GLY A 480 -29.01 4.96 13.96
N VAL A 481 -28.31 4.09 13.21
CA VAL A 481 -28.55 3.85 11.77
C VAL A 481 -29.91 3.16 11.54
N ILE A 482 -30.28 2.17 12.37
CA ILE A 482 -31.58 1.49 12.33
C ILE A 482 -32.70 2.53 12.49
N ARG A 483 -32.60 3.41 13.49
CA ARG A 483 -33.60 4.47 13.74
C ARG A 483 -33.68 5.47 12.58
N GLN A 484 -32.56 5.85 12.00
CA GLN A 484 -32.51 6.72 10.81
C GLN A 484 -33.20 6.08 9.60
N ALA A 485 -33.11 4.79 9.44
CA ALA A 485 -33.81 4.05 8.40
C ALA A 485 -35.34 3.92 8.66
N GLY A 486 -35.83 4.39 9.81
CA GLY A 486 -37.23 4.26 10.20
C GLY A 486 -37.62 2.87 10.69
N LEU A 487 -36.65 2.09 11.16
CA LEU A 487 -36.86 0.82 11.84
C LEU A 487 -36.74 0.98 13.35
N ARG A 488 -37.38 0.12 14.11
CA ARG A 488 -37.27 0.04 15.57
C ARG A 488 -36.36 -1.13 15.94
N LEU A 489 -35.29 -0.87 16.70
CA LEU A 489 -34.45 -1.91 17.25
C LEU A 489 -35.23 -2.73 18.28
N GLU A 490 -35.27 -4.04 18.12
CA GLU A 490 -35.90 -4.95 19.07
C GLU A 490 -34.83 -5.58 19.99
N HIS A 491 -33.78 -6.18 19.41
CA HIS A 491 -32.73 -6.87 20.17
C HIS A 491 -31.37 -6.74 19.50
N ILE A 492 -30.31 -6.75 20.32
CA ILE A 492 -28.94 -7.05 19.90
C ILE A 492 -28.44 -8.18 20.79
N TYR A 493 -28.23 -9.33 20.20
CA TYR A 493 -27.67 -10.49 20.88
C TYR A 493 -26.16 -10.63 20.64
N GLY A 494 -25.44 -11.22 21.60
CA GLY A 494 -24.02 -11.52 21.51
C GLY A 494 -23.67 -12.76 20.68
N GLY A 495 -24.66 -13.32 19.97
CA GLY A 495 -24.52 -14.50 19.12
C GLY A 495 -25.85 -15.11 18.73
N TRP A 496 -25.82 -16.17 17.93
CA TRP A 496 -26.98 -16.82 17.32
C TRP A 496 -27.87 -17.59 18.32
N GLU A 497 -27.36 -17.86 19.54
CA GLU A 497 -28.14 -18.55 20.61
C GLU A 497 -28.83 -17.57 21.56
N ALA A 498 -29.01 -16.32 21.13
CA ALA A 498 -29.60 -15.25 21.93
C ALA A 498 -28.81 -14.92 23.22
N GLN A 499 -27.50 -15.09 23.20
CA GLN A 499 -26.64 -14.73 24.32
C GLN A 499 -26.73 -13.22 24.61
N GLU A 500 -26.56 -12.85 25.85
CA GLU A 500 -26.42 -11.45 26.23
C GLU A 500 -25.23 -10.80 25.52
N LEU A 501 -25.40 -9.56 25.06
CA LEU A 501 -24.34 -8.80 24.43
C LEU A 501 -23.31 -8.34 25.46
N THR A 502 -22.05 -8.67 25.23
CA THR A 502 -20.90 -8.25 26.05
C THR A 502 -19.82 -7.62 25.17
N SER A 503 -18.80 -7.03 25.78
CA SER A 503 -17.61 -6.54 25.07
C SER A 503 -16.80 -7.65 24.37
N GLU A 504 -17.09 -8.93 24.65
CA GLU A 504 -16.42 -10.07 24.04
C GLU A 504 -17.27 -10.76 22.96
N SER A 505 -18.51 -10.31 22.79
CA SER A 505 -19.46 -10.91 21.86
C SER A 505 -19.08 -10.64 20.40
N ASN A 506 -19.02 -11.69 19.58
CA ASN A 506 -18.83 -11.60 18.13
C ASN A 506 -19.38 -12.87 17.45
N PRO A 507 -20.32 -12.76 16.49
CA PRO A 507 -20.92 -11.52 15.97
C PRO A 507 -21.96 -10.89 16.93
N MET A 508 -22.37 -9.66 16.61
CA MET A 508 -23.64 -9.11 17.06
C MET A 508 -24.75 -9.60 16.12
N VAL A 509 -25.80 -10.19 16.67
CA VAL A 509 -27.01 -10.52 15.92
C VAL A 509 -28.08 -9.48 16.25
N VAL A 510 -28.49 -8.73 15.24
CA VAL A 510 -29.36 -7.57 15.37
C VAL A 510 -30.75 -7.90 14.83
N ILE A 511 -31.79 -7.61 15.61
CA ILE A 511 -33.19 -7.74 15.21
C ILE A 511 -33.84 -6.37 15.28
N ALA A 512 -34.47 -5.95 14.18
CA ALA A 512 -35.22 -4.73 14.09
C ALA A 512 -36.60 -4.97 13.46
N GLN A 513 -37.56 -4.07 13.72
CA GLN A 513 -38.92 -4.19 13.24
C GLN A 513 -39.34 -2.94 12.46
N LYS A 514 -40.09 -3.14 11.37
CA LYS A 514 -40.85 -2.05 10.74
C LYS A 514 -42.02 -1.69 11.62
N PRO A 515 -42.14 -0.44 12.11
CA PRO A 515 -43.33 0.00 12.84
C PRO A 515 -44.64 -0.24 12.07
N GLU A 516 -45.76 -0.37 12.83
CA GLU A 516 -47.10 -0.52 12.23
C GLU A 516 -47.55 0.73 11.47
#